data_5bdaba6c3e0e6608d631416f7017d88b
#
_entry.id   5bdaba6c3e0e6608d631416f7017d88b
#
_cell.length_a   1.000
_cell.length_b   1.000
_cell.length_c   1.000
_cell.angle_alpha   90.00
_cell.angle_beta   90.00
_cell.angle_gamma   90.00
#
_symmetry.space_group_name_H-M   'P 1'
#
loop_
_entity.id
_entity.type
_entity.pdbx_description
1 polymer ?
#
loop_
_entity_poly.entity_id
_entity_poly.type
_entity_poly.pdbx_seq_one_letter_code
_entity_poly.pdbx_strand_id
1 'polypeptide(L)'
;MALSESIEYDKIEVVGQYKHVQVRKATVIKKDDVELTRSFERFVLDPGTIDESDNFTDNPLDKEPDGTTAIADEVKAICTAAWTTSVKDAWKAKLIAAKSTP
;
A
#
# COMPACT_ATOMS: atom_id res chain seq x y z
N MET A 1 -33.65 -11.28 -8.29
CA MET A 1 -32.37 -10.90 -8.93
C MET A 1 -31.51 -10.11 -7.94
N ALA A 2 -30.38 -10.63 -7.57
CA ALA A 2 -29.51 -10.00 -6.60
C ALA A 2 -28.18 -9.56 -7.24
N LEU A 3 -27.89 -8.27 -7.14
CA LEU A 3 -26.59 -7.74 -7.51
C LEU A 3 -25.79 -7.53 -6.23
N SER A 4 -24.54 -7.89 -6.25
CA SER A 4 -23.64 -7.66 -5.13
C SER A 4 -22.32 -7.09 -5.64
N GLU A 5 -21.67 -6.32 -4.76
CA GLU A 5 -20.36 -5.75 -5.02
C GLU A 5 -19.43 -6.21 -3.92
N SER A 6 -18.24 -6.63 -4.29
CA SER A 6 -17.21 -6.99 -3.33
C SER A 6 -15.86 -6.46 -3.77
N ILE A 7 -14.97 -6.24 -2.80
CA ILE A 7 -13.61 -5.80 -3.03
C ILE A 7 -12.67 -6.95 -2.72
N GLU A 8 -11.79 -7.26 -3.67
CA GLU A 8 -10.77 -8.27 -3.49
C GLU A 8 -9.40 -7.63 -3.66
N TYR A 9 -8.46 -7.96 -2.77
CA TYR A 9 -7.06 -7.57 -2.93
C TYR A 9 -6.37 -8.75 -3.63
N ASP A 10 -6.55 -8.80 -4.96
CA ASP A 10 -6.16 -9.98 -5.71
C ASP A 10 -4.66 -10.08 -6.00
N LYS A 11 -3.92 -9.02 -5.72
CA LYS A 11 -2.47 -9.03 -5.86
C LYS A 11 -1.82 -8.08 -4.86
N ILE A 12 -0.93 -8.62 -4.03
CA ILE A 12 -0.15 -7.84 -3.08
C ILE A 12 1.30 -8.27 -3.27
N GLU A 13 2.16 -7.35 -3.73
CA GLU A 13 3.57 -7.65 -4.01
C GLU A 13 4.48 -6.78 -3.17
N VAL A 14 5.54 -7.37 -2.64
CA VAL A 14 6.63 -6.65 -1.99
C VAL A 14 7.76 -6.53 -3.01
N VAL A 15 8.14 -5.32 -3.35
CA VAL A 15 9.02 -5.05 -4.49
C VAL A 15 10.21 -4.18 -4.09
N GLY A 16 11.39 -4.57 -4.57
CA GLY A 16 12.59 -3.76 -4.46
C GLY A 16 13.28 -3.85 -3.10
N GLN A 17 14.41 -3.16 -3.00
CA GLN A 17 15.23 -3.19 -1.79
C GLN A 17 14.59 -2.45 -0.60
N TYR A 18 13.68 -1.52 -0.88
CA TYR A 18 12.97 -0.77 0.16
C TYR A 18 11.61 -1.38 0.47
N LYS A 19 11.32 -2.53 -0.12
CA LYS A 19 10.09 -3.29 0.16
C LYS A 19 8.83 -2.46 -0.02
N HIS A 20 8.72 -1.75 -1.14
CA HIS A 20 7.47 -1.09 -1.50
C HIS A 20 6.40 -2.16 -1.66
N VAL A 21 5.22 -1.91 -1.12
CA VAL A 21 4.11 -2.85 -1.22
C VAL A 21 3.14 -2.36 -2.29
N GLN A 22 3.05 -3.10 -3.39
CA GLN A 22 2.13 -2.80 -4.49
C GLN A 22 0.87 -3.61 -4.31
N VAL A 23 -0.28 -2.95 -4.36
CA VAL A 23 -1.57 -3.57 -4.13
C VAL A 23 -2.45 -3.38 -5.35
N ARG A 24 -3.07 -4.45 -5.81
CA ARG A 24 -4.13 -4.38 -6.82
C ARG A 24 -5.45 -4.75 -6.16
N LYS A 25 -6.39 -3.82 -6.22
CA LYS A 25 -7.75 -3.99 -5.72
C LYS A 25 -8.66 -4.29 -6.89
N ALA A 26 -9.47 -5.33 -6.77
CA ALA A 26 -10.50 -5.64 -7.75
C ALA A 26 -11.87 -5.34 -7.16
N THR A 27 -12.67 -4.55 -7.87
CA THR A 27 -14.08 -4.38 -7.56
C THR A 27 -14.86 -5.34 -8.43
N VAL A 28 -15.53 -6.29 -7.80
CA VAL A 28 -16.22 -7.39 -8.49
C VAL A 28 -17.73 -7.19 -8.34
N ILE A 29 -18.43 -7.17 -9.47
CA ILE A 29 -19.90 -7.10 -9.50
C ILE A 29 -20.42 -8.45 -9.89
N LYS A 30 -21.30 -9.00 -9.07
CA LYS A 30 -21.92 -10.32 -9.30
C LYS A 30 -23.43 -10.18 -9.38
N LYS A 31 -24.03 -11.05 -10.16
CA LYS A 31 -25.47 -11.24 -10.22
C LYS A 31 -25.76 -12.70 -9.92
N ASP A 32 -26.53 -12.95 -8.84
CA ASP A 32 -26.86 -14.30 -8.41
C ASP A 32 -25.61 -15.18 -8.28
N ASP A 33 -24.56 -14.62 -7.65
CA ASP A 33 -23.25 -15.24 -7.41
C ASP A 33 -22.41 -15.51 -8.67
N VAL A 34 -22.82 -14.96 -9.81
CA VAL A 34 -22.04 -15.04 -11.05
C VAL A 34 -21.37 -13.70 -11.32
N GLU A 35 -20.06 -13.72 -11.50
CA GLU A 35 -19.31 -12.50 -11.78
C GLU A 35 -19.70 -11.93 -13.14
N LEU A 36 -20.16 -10.67 -13.16
CA LEU A 36 -20.50 -9.95 -14.39
C LEU A 36 -19.34 -9.12 -14.89
N THR A 37 -18.65 -8.41 -13.98
CA THR A 37 -17.56 -7.53 -14.35
C THR A 37 -16.61 -7.37 -13.19
N ARG A 38 -15.41 -6.93 -13.53
CA ARG A 38 -14.35 -6.70 -12.55
C ARG A 38 -13.51 -5.52 -13.03
N SER A 39 -13.30 -4.56 -12.14
CA SER A 39 -12.43 -3.41 -12.42
C SER A 39 -11.29 -3.39 -11.42
N PHE A 40 -10.17 -2.77 -11.81
CA PHE A 40 -8.94 -2.82 -11.02
C PHE A 40 -8.46 -1.41 -10.68
N GLU A 41 -7.92 -1.28 -9.46
CA GLU A 41 -7.16 -0.11 -9.03
C GLU A 41 -5.84 -0.60 -8.45
N ARG A 42 -4.80 0.20 -8.61
CA ARG A 42 -3.48 -0.10 -8.05
C ARG A 42 -2.98 1.05 -7.22
N PHE A 43 -2.30 0.74 -6.14
CA PHE A 43 -1.58 1.75 -5.36
C PHE A 43 -0.32 1.13 -4.76
N VAL A 44 0.59 2.00 -4.31
CA VAL A 44 1.87 1.60 -3.74
C VAL A 44 2.01 2.24 -2.37
N LEU A 45 2.48 1.45 -1.40
CA LEU A 45 2.76 1.94 -0.05
C LEU A 45 4.26 1.88 0.20
N ASP A 46 4.80 2.93 0.84
CA ASP A 46 6.20 2.99 1.24
C ASP A 46 6.35 2.94 2.76
N PRO A 47 7.58 2.69 3.27
CA PRO A 47 7.79 2.54 4.72
C PRO A 47 7.54 3.78 5.55
N GLY A 48 7.60 4.97 4.96
CA GLY A 48 7.41 6.20 5.72
C GLY A 48 7.96 7.43 5.03
N THR A 49 8.02 8.52 5.79
CA THR A 49 8.46 9.83 5.28
C THR A 49 9.45 10.47 6.24
N ILE A 50 10.13 11.52 5.77
CA ILE A 50 10.96 12.37 6.64
C ILE A 50 10.47 13.80 6.57
N ASP A 51 10.70 14.54 7.66
CA ASP A 51 10.40 15.97 7.71
C ASP A 51 11.61 16.82 7.33
N GLU A 52 11.51 18.12 7.50
CA GLU A 52 12.59 19.06 7.17
C GLU A 52 13.86 18.83 7.99
N SER A 53 13.72 18.28 9.18
CA SER A 53 14.83 17.99 10.09
C SER A 53 15.33 16.56 9.99
N ASP A 54 14.91 15.83 8.93
CA ASP A 54 15.28 14.42 8.68
C ASP A 54 14.77 13.45 9.74
N ASN A 55 13.72 13.81 10.46
CA ASN A 55 13.06 12.90 11.39
C ASN A 55 12.15 11.95 10.60
N PHE A 56 12.31 10.67 10.85
CA PHE A 56 11.52 9.65 10.15
C PHE A 56 10.19 9.39 10.85
N THR A 57 9.13 9.33 10.07
CA THR A 57 7.79 8.96 10.55
C THR A 57 7.35 7.72 9.78
N ASP A 58 7.05 6.66 10.52
CA ASP A 58 6.53 5.42 9.92
C ASP A 58 5.22 5.70 9.17
N ASN A 59 5.02 4.97 8.08
CA ASN A 59 3.72 5.00 7.41
C ASN A 59 2.69 4.48 8.41
N PRO A 60 1.68 5.28 8.77
CA PRO A 60 0.72 4.87 9.80
C PRO A 60 -0.19 3.73 9.37
N LEU A 61 -0.22 3.41 8.06
CA LEU A 61 -1.09 2.36 7.52
C LEU A 61 -2.56 2.59 7.88
N ASP A 62 -2.97 3.84 7.82
CA ASP A 62 -4.32 4.26 8.18
C ASP A 62 -5.21 4.30 6.95
N LYS A 63 -4.83 5.10 5.95
CA LYS A 63 -5.60 5.29 4.72
C LYS A 63 -4.79 4.91 3.50
N GLU A 64 -5.49 4.43 2.47
CA GLU A 64 -4.91 4.27 1.13
C GLU A 64 -4.52 5.65 0.58
N PRO A 65 -3.73 5.70 -0.50
CA PRO A 65 -3.33 7.00 -1.08
C PRO A 65 -4.48 7.93 -1.47
N ASP A 66 -5.71 7.41 -1.60
CA ASP A 66 -6.88 8.24 -1.85
C ASP A 66 -7.25 9.14 -0.66
N GLY A 67 -6.69 8.87 0.52
CA GLY A 67 -6.92 9.66 1.73
C GLY A 67 -8.24 9.38 2.44
N THR A 68 -9.06 8.46 1.96
CA THR A 68 -10.38 8.16 2.54
C THR A 68 -10.60 6.70 2.87
N THR A 69 -10.10 5.79 2.06
CA THR A 69 -10.33 4.35 2.25
C THR A 69 -9.35 3.77 3.25
N ALA A 70 -9.85 3.12 4.29
CA ALA A 70 -8.99 2.45 5.28
C ALA A 70 -8.21 1.30 4.62
N ILE A 71 -6.95 1.14 5.00
CA ILE A 71 -6.12 0.04 4.50
C ILE A 71 -6.62 -1.27 5.14
N ALA A 72 -6.79 -2.31 4.32
CA ALA A 72 -7.23 -3.61 4.79
C ALA A 72 -6.19 -4.26 5.71
N ASP A 73 -6.65 -5.03 6.70
CA ASP A 73 -5.77 -5.67 7.67
C ASP A 73 -4.74 -6.59 7.03
N GLU A 74 -5.11 -7.31 5.98
CA GLU A 74 -4.17 -8.19 5.28
C GLU A 74 -3.02 -7.41 4.65
N VAL A 75 -3.31 -6.21 4.12
CA VAL A 75 -2.28 -5.33 3.55
C VAL A 75 -1.39 -4.78 4.67
N LYS A 76 -1.98 -4.34 5.78
CA LYS A 76 -1.23 -3.85 6.94
C LYS A 76 -0.26 -4.91 7.46
N ALA A 77 -0.71 -6.16 7.57
CA ALA A 77 0.11 -7.25 8.07
C ALA A 77 1.34 -7.49 7.19
N ILE A 78 1.13 -7.46 5.87
CA ILE A 78 2.23 -7.65 4.91
C ILE A 78 3.23 -6.50 5.01
N CYS A 79 2.75 -5.25 5.06
CA CYS A 79 3.60 -4.08 5.21
C CYS A 79 4.42 -4.14 6.50
N THR A 80 3.78 -4.46 7.61
CA THR A 80 4.43 -4.55 8.92
C THR A 80 5.52 -5.60 8.90
N ALA A 81 5.27 -6.75 8.29
CA ALA A 81 6.25 -7.83 8.19
C ALA A 81 7.43 -7.46 7.28
N ALA A 82 7.16 -6.76 6.19
CA ALA A 82 8.18 -6.40 5.20
C ALA A 82 9.07 -5.23 5.69
N TRP A 83 8.50 -4.29 6.43
CA TRP A 83 9.20 -3.05 6.83
C TRP A 83 9.91 -3.24 8.17
N THR A 84 11.02 -3.95 8.13
CA THR A 84 11.90 -4.13 9.29
C THR A 84 12.66 -2.84 9.59
N THR A 85 13.32 -2.79 10.73
CA THR A 85 14.16 -1.63 11.10
C THR A 85 15.21 -1.37 10.02
N SER A 86 15.84 -2.42 9.50
CA SER A 86 16.85 -2.28 8.43
C SER A 86 16.27 -1.64 7.17
N VAL A 87 15.06 -2.04 6.78
CA VAL A 87 14.39 -1.49 5.60
C VAL A 87 14.04 -0.03 5.82
N LYS A 88 13.50 0.31 6.98
CA LYS A 88 13.15 1.69 7.32
C LYS A 88 14.39 2.59 7.35
N ASP A 89 15.50 2.11 7.92
CA ASP A 89 16.75 2.86 7.95
C ASP A 89 17.30 3.11 6.55
N ALA A 90 17.24 2.11 5.68
CA ALA A 90 17.68 2.25 4.29
C ALA A 90 16.80 3.24 3.53
N TRP A 91 15.49 3.18 3.74
CA TRP A 91 14.53 4.10 3.10
C TRP A 91 14.76 5.53 3.59
N LYS A 92 14.95 5.72 4.90
CA LYS A 92 15.27 7.02 5.47
C LYS A 92 16.54 7.61 4.83
N ALA A 93 17.59 6.80 4.72
CA ALA A 93 18.86 7.23 4.11
C ALA A 93 18.63 7.66 2.65
N LYS A 94 17.81 6.92 1.90
CA LYS A 94 17.49 7.28 0.52
C LYS A 94 16.74 8.61 0.45
N LEU A 95 15.76 8.81 1.33
CA LEU A 95 14.99 10.06 1.35
C LEU A 95 15.87 11.27 1.69
N ILE A 96 16.79 11.11 2.64
CA ILE A 96 17.75 12.16 3.01
C ILE A 96 18.67 12.46 1.84
N ALA A 97 19.20 11.45 1.18
CA ALA A 97 20.05 11.61 0.01
C ALA A 97 19.32 12.34 -1.12
N ALA A 98 18.05 12.04 -1.34
CA ALA A 98 17.24 12.71 -2.36
C ALA A 98 17.07 14.21 -2.08
N LYS A 99 16.99 14.60 -0.80
CA LYS A 99 16.90 16.03 -0.41
C LYS A 99 18.17 16.79 -0.76
N SER A 100 19.30 16.12 -0.73
CA SER A 100 20.61 16.73 -1.00
C SER A 100 20.90 16.86 -2.48
N THR A 101 20.07 16.32 -3.34
CA THR A 101 20.26 16.36 -4.78
C THR A 101 19.65 17.65 -5.33
N PRO A 102 20.41 18.50 -6.02
CA PRO A 102 19.86 19.73 -6.61
C PRO A 102 18.80 19.46 -7.66
#